data_5ec0c197d45f163f5459ab3cc3414064
#
_entry.id   5ec0c197d45f163f5459ab3cc3414064
#
_cell.length_a   1.000
_cell.length_b   1.000
_cell.length_c   1.000
_cell.angle_alpha   90.00
_cell.angle_beta   90.00
_cell.angle_gamma   90.00
#
_symmetry.space_group_name_H-M   'P 1'
#
loop_
_entity.id
_entity.type
_entity.pdbx_description
1 polymer ?
#
loop_
_entity_poly.entity_id
_entity_poly.type
_entity_poly.pdbx_seq_one_letter_code
_entity_poly.pdbx_strand_id
1 'polypeptide(L)'
;MKDYKLIPKITLWVLLALGLVFIALFFLGGSSGSLEVAGDFLDIPRFSDAFLIWNYVLFGLVVLVTLCVVVVEFANNWKTNRRKAYATLGVVCGFILLALVCWFLGSPEKIDIIGYEGSDNEGFWAQLADAVIYACYFLFAATILTIVWGVLHTRRLK
;
A
#
# COMPACT_ATOMS: atom_id res chain seq x y z
N MET A 1 -33.94 -4.59 4.25
CA MET A 1 -32.92 -3.58 3.90
C MET A 1 -31.85 -3.32 5.00
N LYS A 2 -31.69 -4.21 5.99
CA LYS A 2 -30.68 -4.04 7.08
C LYS A 2 -29.36 -4.78 6.82
N ASP A 3 -29.33 -5.74 5.91
CA ASP A 3 -28.25 -6.72 5.82
C ASP A 3 -27.00 -6.23 5.06
N TYR A 4 -27.13 -5.28 4.13
CA TYR A 4 -25.97 -4.78 3.37
C TYR A 4 -25.01 -3.93 4.21
N LYS A 5 -25.41 -3.42 5.38
CA LYS A 5 -24.50 -2.73 6.32
C LYS A 5 -23.69 -3.70 7.17
N LEU A 6 -24.14 -4.94 7.28
CA LEU A 6 -23.44 -5.98 8.05
C LEU A 6 -22.28 -6.58 7.25
N ILE A 7 -22.42 -6.70 5.93
CA ILE A 7 -21.40 -7.30 5.05
C ILE A 7 -20.03 -6.62 5.22
N PRO A 8 -19.88 -5.28 5.03
CA PRO A 8 -18.58 -4.63 5.18
C PRO A 8 -18.02 -4.72 6.61
N LYS A 9 -18.92 -4.75 7.61
CA LYS A 9 -18.49 -4.88 9.01
C LYS A 9 -17.95 -6.28 9.30
N ILE A 10 -18.62 -7.32 8.81
CA ILE A 10 -18.16 -8.71 8.95
C ILE A 10 -16.86 -8.91 8.23
N THR A 11 -16.75 -8.43 6.97
CA THR A 11 -15.52 -8.52 6.19
C THR A 11 -14.35 -7.85 6.90
N LEU A 12 -14.57 -6.65 7.47
CA LEU A 12 -13.55 -5.95 8.24
C LEU A 12 -13.05 -6.79 9.42
N TRP A 13 -13.98 -7.35 10.23
CA TRP A 13 -13.61 -8.14 11.40
C TRP A 13 -12.90 -9.45 11.03
N VAL A 14 -13.32 -10.09 9.94
CA VAL A 14 -12.66 -11.31 9.43
C VAL A 14 -11.24 -11.00 8.96
N LEU A 15 -11.04 -9.95 8.17
CA LEU A 15 -9.71 -9.55 7.70
C LEU A 15 -8.80 -9.14 8.85
N LEU A 16 -9.34 -8.42 9.85
CA LEU A 16 -8.60 -8.02 11.03
C LEU A 16 -8.19 -9.24 11.87
N ALA A 17 -9.11 -10.17 12.09
CA ALA A 17 -8.82 -11.40 12.84
C ALA A 17 -7.75 -12.25 12.14
N LEU A 18 -7.85 -12.43 10.81
CA LEU A 18 -6.85 -13.12 10.02
C LEU A 18 -5.49 -12.41 10.08
N GLY A 19 -5.47 -11.08 9.95
CA GLY A 19 -4.24 -10.30 10.08
C GLY A 19 -3.56 -10.50 11.44
N LEU A 20 -4.34 -10.47 12.54
CA LEU A 20 -3.82 -10.73 13.88
C LEU A 20 -3.25 -12.16 14.03
N VAL A 21 -3.90 -13.15 13.40
CA VAL A 21 -3.38 -14.53 13.40
C VAL A 21 -2.03 -14.60 12.70
N PHE A 22 -1.87 -13.99 11.52
CA PHE A 22 -0.58 -13.98 10.81
C PHE A 22 0.50 -13.22 11.57
N ILE A 23 0.16 -12.10 12.22
CA ILE A 23 1.09 -11.35 13.09
C ILE A 23 1.52 -12.24 14.27
N ALA A 24 0.58 -12.90 14.93
CA ALA A 24 0.87 -13.80 16.04
C ALA A 24 1.76 -14.98 15.60
N LEU A 25 1.48 -15.58 14.44
CA LEU A 25 2.33 -16.65 13.89
C LEU A 25 3.73 -16.15 13.56
N PHE A 26 3.88 -14.93 13.06
CA PHE A 26 5.19 -14.34 12.77
C PHE A 26 6.03 -14.15 14.04
N PHE A 27 5.43 -13.59 15.09
CA PHE A 27 6.18 -13.32 16.35
C PHE A 27 6.29 -14.50 17.28
N LEU A 28 5.29 -15.39 17.34
CA LEU A 28 5.23 -16.52 18.28
C LEU A 28 5.59 -17.85 17.64
N GLY A 29 5.73 -17.90 16.32
CA GLY A 29 5.94 -19.13 15.56
C GLY A 29 7.35 -19.73 15.65
N GLY A 30 8.25 -19.10 16.41
CA GLY A 30 9.64 -19.54 16.58
C GLY A 30 10.51 -19.25 15.36
N SER A 31 11.81 -19.61 15.47
CA SER A 31 12.80 -19.44 14.40
C SER A 31 13.00 -20.74 13.62
N SER A 32 13.26 -20.64 12.33
CA SER A 32 13.65 -21.77 11.46
C SER A 32 15.15 -21.93 11.32
N GLY A 33 15.91 -20.94 11.77
CA GLY A 33 17.37 -20.90 11.70
C GLY A 33 17.89 -19.55 12.16
N SER A 34 19.21 -19.42 12.25
CA SER A 34 19.90 -18.15 12.51
C SER A 34 20.83 -17.84 11.37
N LEU A 35 20.85 -16.58 10.94
CA LEU A 35 21.84 -16.01 10.01
C LEU A 35 22.88 -15.24 10.82
N GLU A 36 24.15 -15.52 10.57
CA GLU A 36 25.24 -14.72 11.09
C GLU A 36 25.48 -13.53 10.17
N VAL A 37 25.16 -12.33 10.66
CA VAL A 37 25.36 -11.08 9.92
C VAL A 37 26.25 -10.15 10.75
N ALA A 38 27.45 -9.86 10.25
CA ALA A 38 28.41 -8.97 10.90
C ALA A 38 28.83 -9.38 12.33
N GLY A 39 28.77 -10.70 12.67
CA GLY A 39 29.10 -11.24 14.00
C GLY A 39 27.92 -11.36 14.97
N ASP A 40 26.73 -10.93 14.57
CA ASP A 40 25.49 -11.13 15.31
C ASP A 40 24.65 -12.24 14.69
N PHE A 41 24.00 -13.07 15.54
CA PHE A 41 23.08 -14.10 15.11
C PHE A 41 21.66 -13.54 15.08
N LEU A 42 21.09 -13.42 13.87
CA LEU A 42 19.71 -12.99 13.65
C LEU A 42 18.83 -14.22 13.43
N ASP A 43 17.82 -14.38 14.27
CA ASP A 43 16.83 -15.43 14.12
C ASP A 43 15.90 -15.17 12.95
N ILE A 44 15.74 -16.17 12.06
CA ILE A 44 14.82 -16.11 10.92
C ILE A 44 13.46 -16.62 11.39
N PRO A 45 12.39 -15.77 11.43
CA PRO A 45 11.07 -16.23 11.82
C PRO A 45 10.55 -17.29 10.83
N ARG A 46 10.06 -18.40 11.34
CA ARG A 46 9.60 -19.55 10.54
C ARG A 46 8.48 -19.22 9.55
N PHE A 47 7.61 -18.28 9.90
CA PHE A 47 6.42 -17.93 9.11
C PHE A 47 6.55 -16.63 8.31
N SER A 48 7.78 -16.16 8.05
CA SER A 48 8.04 -14.95 7.27
C SER A 48 7.40 -15.02 5.89
N ASP A 49 7.58 -16.13 5.17
CA ASP A 49 7.04 -16.31 3.83
C ASP A 49 5.50 -16.31 3.83
N ALA A 50 4.88 -16.99 4.79
CA ALA A 50 3.43 -17.00 4.92
C ALA A 50 2.87 -15.61 5.22
N PHE A 51 3.55 -14.83 6.06
CA PHE A 51 3.19 -13.45 6.37
C PHE A 51 3.33 -12.53 5.14
N LEU A 52 4.40 -12.69 4.35
CA LEU A 52 4.59 -11.94 3.10
C LEU A 52 3.53 -12.29 2.07
N ILE A 53 3.26 -13.57 1.84
CA ILE A 53 2.21 -14.02 0.90
C ILE A 53 0.85 -13.45 1.30
N TRP A 54 0.52 -13.48 2.60
CA TRP A 54 -0.71 -12.89 3.11
C TRP A 54 -0.83 -11.39 2.77
N ASN A 55 0.27 -10.63 2.99
CA ASN A 55 0.29 -9.20 2.63
C ASN A 55 0.13 -8.98 1.13
N TYR A 56 0.74 -9.80 0.27
CA TYR A 56 0.55 -9.71 -1.18
C TYR A 56 -0.90 -10.00 -1.59
N VAL A 57 -1.54 -11.00 -0.99
CA VAL A 57 -2.95 -11.32 -1.24
C VAL A 57 -3.85 -10.15 -0.83
N LEU A 58 -3.63 -9.57 0.35
CA LEU A 58 -4.37 -8.40 0.82
C LEU A 58 -4.18 -7.20 -0.10
N PHE A 59 -2.95 -6.92 -0.50
CA PHE A 59 -2.64 -5.84 -1.43
C PHE A 59 -3.35 -6.02 -2.77
N GLY A 60 -3.24 -7.21 -3.37
CA GLY A 60 -3.91 -7.54 -4.62
C GLY A 60 -5.42 -7.40 -4.54
N LEU A 61 -6.03 -7.84 -3.42
CA LEU A 61 -7.46 -7.70 -3.17
C LEU A 61 -7.87 -6.21 -3.08
N VAL A 62 -7.13 -5.40 -2.34
CA VAL A 62 -7.41 -3.95 -2.21
C VAL A 62 -7.31 -3.26 -3.57
N VAL A 63 -6.27 -3.55 -4.35
CA VAL A 63 -6.11 -2.99 -5.70
C VAL A 63 -7.28 -3.39 -6.59
N LEU A 64 -7.65 -4.67 -6.61
CA LEU A 64 -8.75 -5.18 -7.43
C LEU A 64 -10.08 -4.52 -7.06
N VAL A 65 -10.42 -4.46 -5.77
CA VAL A 65 -11.66 -3.82 -5.30
C VAL A 65 -11.67 -2.33 -5.64
N THR A 66 -10.55 -1.64 -5.45
CA THR A 66 -10.43 -0.22 -5.78
C THR A 66 -10.67 0.02 -7.27
N LEU A 67 -10.04 -0.77 -8.15
CA LEU A 67 -10.25 -0.67 -9.59
C LEU A 67 -11.71 -0.93 -9.97
N CYS A 68 -12.33 -1.96 -9.40
CA CYS A 68 -13.75 -2.24 -9.64
C CYS A 68 -14.65 -1.06 -9.24
N VAL A 69 -14.42 -0.48 -8.06
CA VAL A 69 -15.20 0.67 -7.58
C VAL A 69 -15.02 1.88 -8.50
N VAL A 70 -13.78 2.19 -8.88
CA VAL A 70 -13.48 3.31 -9.79
C VAL A 70 -14.18 3.13 -11.15
N VAL A 71 -14.13 1.93 -11.73
CA VAL A 71 -14.80 1.64 -13.02
C VAL A 71 -16.32 1.79 -12.90
N VAL A 72 -16.92 1.22 -11.84
CA VAL A 72 -18.38 1.32 -11.62
C VAL A 72 -18.80 2.77 -11.39
N GLU A 73 -18.06 3.51 -10.57
CA GLU A 73 -18.33 4.92 -10.29
C GLU A 73 -18.20 5.78 -11.56
N PHE A 74 -17.17 5.57 -12.35
CA PHE A 74 -16.97 6.23 -13.63
C PHE A 74 -18.14 5.96 -14.58
N ALA A 75 -18.53 4.69 -14.75
CA ALA A 75 -19.62 4.30 -15.64
C ALA A 75 -20.97 4.93 -15.20
N ASN A 76 -21.26 4.95 -13.91
CA ASN A 76 -22.46 5.58 -13.38
C ASN A 76 -22.46 7.10 -13.56
N ASN A 77 -21.35 7.75 -13.25
CA ASN A 77 -21.20 9.19 -13.37
C ASN A 77 -21.22 9.64 -14.85
N TRP A 78 -20.71 8.82 -15.77
CA TRP A 78 -20.74 9.13 -17.20
C TRP A 78 -22.16 9.29 -17.73
N LYS A 79 -23.09 8.48 -17.24
CA LYS A 79 -24.52 8.53 -17.63
C LYS A 79 -25.29 9.66 -16.92
N THR A 80 -24.94 9.98 -15.68
CA THR A 80 -25.74 10.86 -14.83
C THR A 80 -25.17 12.28 -14.75
N ASN A 81 -23.84 12.43 -14.63
CA ASN A 81 -23.18 13.71 -14.45
C ASN A 81 -21.76 13.70 -14.99
N ARG A 82 -21.59 14.16 -16.23
CA ARG A 82 -20.30 14.19 -16.92
C ARG A 82 -19.20 14.95 -16.17
N ARG A 83 -19.56 16.01 -15.43
CA ARG A 83 -18.59 16.77 -14.64
C ARG A 83 -17.94 15.92 -13.53
N LYS A 84 -18.74 15.08 -12.89
CA LYS A 84 -18.22 14.12 -11.88
C LYS A 84 -17.37 13.04 -12.53
N ALA A 85 -17.76 12.54 -13.71
CA ALA A 85 -16.96 11.57 -14.45
C ALA A 85 -15.57 12.11 -14.81
N TYR A 86 -15.49 13.36 -15.28
CA TYR A 86 -14.20 14.02 -15.53
C TYR A 86 -13.36 14.22 -14.27
N ALA A 87 -13.99 14.50 -13.12
CA ALA A 87 -13.29 14.58 -11.85
C ALA A 87 -12.68 13.24 -11.43
N THR A 88 -13.44 12.14 -11.56
CA THR A 88 -12.92 10.77 -11.31
C THR A 88 -11.76 10.45 -12.25
N LEU A 89 -11.89 10.77 -13.54
CA LEU A 89 -10.80 10.58 -14.51
C LEU A 89 -9.55 11.39 -14.11
N GLY A 90 -9.76 12.65 -13.71
CA GLY A 90 -8.66 13.52 -13.25
C GLY A 90 -7.90 12.96 -12.06
N VAL A 91 -8.61 12.35 -11.09
CA VAL A 91 -7.98 11.68 -9.95
C VAL A 91 -7.16 10.48 -10.42
N VAL A 92 -7.72 9.63 -11.29
CA VAL A 92 -7.00 8.46 -11.82
C VAL A 92 -5.75 8.88 -12.60
N CYS A 93 -5.89 9.86 -13.50
CA CYS A 93 -4.75 10.41 -14.24
C CYS A 93 -3.70 11.02 -13.30
N GLY A 94 -4.12 11.69 -12.23
CA GLY A 94 -3.24 12.24 -11.21
C GLY A 94 -2.43 11.17 -10.50
N PHE A 95 -3.03 10.03 -10.15
CA PHE A 95 -2.33 8.91 -9.57
C PHE A 95 -1.35 8.24 -10.54
N ILE A 96 -1.73 8.08 -11.80
CA ILE A 96 -0.83 7.54 -12.83
C ILE A 96 0.37 8.48 -13.02
N LEU A 97 0.12 9.78 -13.08
CA LEU A 97 1.17 10.78 -13.24
C LEU A 97 2.10 10.80 -12.02
N LEU A 98 1.56 10.72 -10.80
CA LEU A 98 2.35 10.57 -9.57
C LEU A 98 3.24 9.32 -9.63
N ALA A 99 2.68 8.18 -10.03
CA ALA A 99 3.44 6.93 -10.14
C ALA A 99 4.58 7.06 -11.16
N LEU A 100 4.33 7.69 -12.31
CA LEU A 100 5.37 7.94 -13.32
C LEU A 100 6.46 8.87 -12.78
N VAL A 101 6.10 9.95 -12.11
CA VAL A 101 7.09 10.87 -11.50
C VAL A 101 7.94 10.14 -10.48
N CYS A 102 7.32 9.35 -9.58
CA CYS A 102 8.04 8.56 -8.59
C CYS A 102 8.96 7.51 -9.24
N TRP A 103 8.52 6.90 -10.34
CA TRP A 103 9.33 5.97 -11.11
C TRP A 103 10.60 6.61 -11.67
N PHE A 104 10.48 7.81 -12.25
CA PHE A 104 11.62 8.54 -12.79
C PHE A 104 12.55 9.11 -11.70
N LEU A 105 12.07 9.28 -10.48
CA LEU A 105 12.89 9.68 -9.34
C LEU A 105 13.65 8.51 -8.71
N GLY A 106 13.17 7.28 -8.90
CA GLY A 106 13.81 6.07 -8.40
C GLY A 106 15.11 5.77 -9.10
N SER A 107 16.11 5.25 -8.36
CA SER A 107 17.41 4.85 -8.89
C SER A 107 17.47 3.33 -9.10
N PRO A 108 17.98 2.86 -10.25
CA PRO A 108 18.25 1.45 -10.48
C PRO A 108 19.61 0.99 -9.92
N GLU A 109 20.34 1.86 -9.21
CA GLU A 109 21.67 1.56 -8.70
C GLU A 109 21.63 0.45 -7.66
N LYS A 110 22.68 -0.38 -7.66
CA LYS A 110 22.81 -1.48 -6.71
C LYS A 110 22.98 -0.93 -5.29
N ILE A 111 22.13 -1.40 -4.37
CA ILE A 111 22.24 -1.10 -2.95
C ILE A 111 23.08 -2.21 -2.31
N ASP A 112 24.23 -1.85 -1.74
CA ASP A 112 25.08 -2.80 -1.02
C ASP A 112 24.44 -3.15 0.33
N ILE A 113 23.85 -4.36 0.39
CA ILE A 113 23.24 -4.90 1.61
C ILE A 113 24.18 -5.98 2.14
N ILE A 114 24.69 -5.79 3.35
CA ILE A 114 25.62 -6.72 4.00
C ILE A 114 24.94 -8.09 4.17
N GLY A 115 25.57 -9.14 3.61
CA GLY A 115 25.06 -10.52 3.72
C GLY A 115 23.98 -10.88 2.70
N TYR A 116 23.66 -10.02 1.74
CA TYR A 116 22.71 -10.31 0.66
C TYR A 116 23.45 -10.54 -0.67
N GLU A 117 23.29 -11.72 -1.24
CA GLU A 117 23.88 -12.11 -2.54
C GLU A 117 22.86 -12.18 -3.69
N GLY A 118 21.62 -11.73 -3.45
CA GLY A 118 20.56 -11.73 -4.47
C GLY A 118 20.72 -10.60 -5.49
N SER A 119 19.96 -10.67 -6.59
CA SER A 119 19.91 -9.66 -7.65
C SER A 119 18.74 -8.67 -7.52
N ASP A 120 17.91 -8.81 -6.48
CA ASP A 120 16.71 -7.97 -6.30
C ASP A 120 17.02 -6.58 -5.76
N ASN A 121 18.27 -6.35 -5.32
CA ASN A 121 18.79 -5.07 -4.84
C ASN A 121 19.31 -4.16 -5.97
N GLU A 122 19.12 -4.54 -7.23
CA GLU A 122 19.56 -3.76 -8.40
C GLU A 122 18.51 -3.74 -9.52
N GLY A 123 18.62 -2.78 -10.43
CA GLY A 123 17.80 -2.68 -11.63
C GLY A 123 16.32 -2.38 -11.35
N PHE A 124 15.43 -3.11 -12.02
CA PHE A 124 13.98 -2.86 -11.96
C PHE A 124 13.40 -2.92 -10.54
N TRP A 125 13.80 -3.89 -9.73
CA TRP A 125 13.25 -4.09 -8.39
C TRP A 125 13.70 -3.00 -7.41
N ALA A 126 14.95 -2.57 -7.49
CA ALA A 126 15.47 -1.43 -6.71
C ALA A 126 14.71 -0.15 -7.07
N GLN A 127 14.58 0.15 -8.37
CA GLN A 127 13.85 1.32 -8.85
C GLN A 127 12.36 1.29 -8.46
N LEU A 128 11.72 0.11 -8.49
CA LEU A 128 10.34 -0.05 -8.04
C LEU A 128 10.19 0.23 -6.54
N ALA A 129 11.12 -0.27 -5.72
CA ALA A 129 11.12 -0.03 -4.28
C ALA A 129 11.25 1.47 -3.98
N ASP A 130 12.20 2.15 -4.62
CA ASP A 130 12.37 3.60 -4.51
C ASP A 130 11.11 4.36 -4.93
N ALA A 131 10.52 3.99 -6.07
CA ALA A 131 9.29 4.63 -6.56
C ALA A 131 8.14 4.52 -5.55
N VAL A 132 7.98 3.36 -4.91
CA VAL A 132 6.97 3.16 -3.85
C VAL A 132 7.27 4.03 -2.63
N ILE A 133 8.53 4.11 -2.21
CA ILE A 133 8.95 4.95 -1.08
C ILE A 133 8.66 6.42 -1.37
N TYR A 134 9.03 6.93 -2.55
CA TYR A 134 8.72 8.31 -2.95
C TYR A 134 7.22 8.57 -3.01
N ALA A 135 6.44 7.62 -3.56
CA ALA A 135 4.98 7.75 -3.57
C ALA A 135 4.41 7.84 -2.15
N CYS A 136 4.91 7.05 -1.20
CA CYS A 136 4.53 7.13 0.21
C CYS A 136 4.85 8.51 0.81
N TYR A 137 6.02 9.07 0.53
CA TYR A 137 6.39 10.41 1.02
C TYR A 137 5.49 11.49 0.43
N PHE A 138 5.19 11.46 -0.87
CA PHE A 138 4.27 12.40 -1.49
C PHE A 138 2.85 12.32 -0.91
N LEU A 139 2.32 11.11 -0.74
CA LEU A 139 0.98 10.91 -0.18
C LEU A 139 0.92 11.34 1.30
N PHE A 140 1.98 11.07 2.06
CA PHE A 140 2.07 11.50 3.45
C PHE A 140 2.10 13.03 3.56
N ALA A 141 2.94 13.70 2.77
CA ALA A 141 3.00 15.15 2.72
C ALA A 141 1.65 15.77 2.28
N ALA A 142 1.01 15.21 1.25
CA ALA A 142 -0.30 15.64 0.79
C ALA A 142 -1.37 15.49 1.90
N THR A 143 -1.32 14.41 2.67
CA THR A 143 -2.23 14.18 3.78
C THR A 143 -2.05 15.25 4.87
N ILE A 144 -0.81 15.56 5.26
CA ILE A 144 -0.53 16.63 6.22
C ILE A 144 -1.04 17.97 5.71
N LEU A 145 -0.75 18.32 4.46
CA LEU A 145 -1.18 19.58 3.85
C LEU A 145 -2.71 19.71 3.83
N THR A 146 -3.43 18.64 3.49
CA THR A 146 -4.90 18.67 3.48
C THR A 146 -5.49 18.82 4.88
N ILE A 147 -4.90 18.19 5.89
CA ILE A 147 -5.32 18.36 7.29
C ILE A 147 -5.09 19.80 7.75
N VAL A 148 -3.89 20.33 7.53
CA VAL A 148 -3.54 21.71 7.90
C VAL A 148 -4.45 22.71 7.21
N TRP A 149 -4.66 22.53 5.90
CA TRP A 149 -5.57 23.38 5.12
C TRP A 149 -7.01 23.31 5.65
N GLY A 150 -7.51 22.12 5.92
CA GLY A 150 -8.85 21.92 6.49
C GLY A 150 -9.04 22.63 7.83
N VAL A 151 -8.07 22.50 8.74
CA VAL A 151 -8.10 23.17 10.05
C VAL A 151 -8.07 24.69 9.91
N LEU A 152 -7.19 25.23 9.04
CA LEU A 152 -7.08 26.67 8.83
C LEU A 152 -8.32 27.24 8.16
N HIS A 153 -8.90 26.52 7.19
CA HIS A 153 -10.10 26.98 6.50
C HIS A 153 -11.32 27.00 7.42
N THR A 154 -11.48 25.99 8.25
CA THR A 154 -12.59 25.91 9.21
C THR A 154 -12.49 27.01 10.29
N ARG A 155 -11.28 27.46 10.64
CA ARG A 155 -11.10 28.58 11.58
C ARG A 155 -11.47 29.94 10.99
N ARG A 156 -11.36 30.10 9.67
CA ARG A 156 -11.74 31.37 9.00
C ARG A 156 -13.25 31.52 8.79
N LEU A 157 -14.01 30.44 8.93
CA LEU A 157 -15.48 30.44 8.77
C LEU A 157 -16.23 30.60 10.10
N LYS A 158 -15.53 30.62 11.21
CA LYS A 158 -16.05 30.99 12.56
C LYS A 158 -15.66 32.39 12.93
#